data_1d709b0fb4e428520db320a559ba6342
#
_entry.id   1d709b0fb4e428520db320a559ba6342
#
_cell.length_a   1.000
_cell.length_b   1.000
_cell.length_c   1.000
_cell.angle_alpha   90.00
_cell.angle_beta   90.00
_cell.angle_gamma   90.00
#
_symmetry.space_group_name_H-M   'P 1'
#
loop_
_entity.id
_entity.type
_entity.pdbx_description
1 polymer ?
#
loop_
_entity_poly.entity_id
_entity_poly.type
_entity_poly.pdbx_seq_one_letter_code
_entity_poly.pdbx_strand_id
1 'polypeptide(L)'
;MVDAENESASRLARNSIDSVLDRIHEFRLRKDNKGFNENNISLQVNLNNLNKNYQHIINHYASKRLTSLANYAKKTKRTYSNSNNWQYWFNGKISNGRTGLTANKLGKQNDMDTITIGFDKLANNTLFGIAFNLADDETDISNSGTNLRMRAENLILYSAWNKESFYLDSVFGYGSLKSLTKRVVDVSNPSNLVKGERKSEQFYASTYLNRIKNINNRDFQIFVGLDYIYTYFNGYSENGNDQKLRFKSYSLKNYTSSIGSTSG
;
A
#
# COMPACT_ATOMS: atom_id res chain seq x y z
N MET A 1 11.48 15.37 -9.89
CA MET A 1 10.47 15.58 -8.82
C MET A 1 9.10 15.02 -9.24
N VAL A 2 8.48 15.46 -10.33
CA VAL A 2 7.16 14.98 -10.79
C VAL A 2 7.10 13.44 -10.93
N ASP A 3 8.12 12.82 -11.53
CA ASP A 3 8.18 11.35 -11.66
C ASP A 3 8.21 10.65 -10.29
N ALA A 4 8.92 11.21 -9.32
CA ALA A 4 8.96 10.66 -7.97
C ALA A 4 7.59 10.76 -7.27
N GLU A 5 6.88 11.89 -7.44
CA GLU A 5 5.51 12.06 -6.94
C GLU A 5 4.54 11.04 -7.58
N ASN A 6 4.64 10.83 -8.89
CA ASN A 6 3.81 9.87 -9.61
C ASN A 6 4.05 8.42 -9.15
N GLU A 7 5.31 8.05 -8.99
CA GLU A 7 5.69 6.72 -8.52
C GLU A 7 5.26 6.51 -7.07
N SER A 8 5.46 7.50 -6.19
CA SER A 8 5.05 7.44 -4.78
C SER A 8 3.53 7.31 -4.65
N ALA A 9 2.75 8.16 -5.34
CA ALA A 9 1.29 8.07 -5.34
C ALA A 9 0.78 6.70 -5.83
N SER A 10 1.40 6.15 -6.87
CA SER A 10 1.05 4.83 -7.41
C SER A 10 1.37 3.70 -6.44
N ARG A 11 2.52 3.77 -5.73
CA ARG A 11 2.89 2.79 -4.69
C ARG A 11 1.92 2.82 -3.52
N LEU A 12 1.56 4.01 -3.04
CA LEU A 12 0.62 4.20 -1.93
C LEU A 12 -0.76 3.58 -2.24
N ALA A 13 -1.30 3.83 -3.46
CA ALA A 13 -2.56 3.21 -3.88
C ALA A 13 -2.46 1.68 -3.96
N ARG A 14 -1.42 1.16 -4.62
CA ARG A 14 -1.22 -0.30 -4.75
C ARG A 14 -1.07 -0.97 -3.39
N ASN A 15 -0.32 -0.38 -2.48
CA ASN A 15 -0.15 -0.92 -1.15
C ASN A 15 -1.47 -0.95 -0.35
N SER A 16 -2.33 0.05 -0.54
CA SER A 16 -3.68 0.07 0.04
C SER A 16 -4.56 -1.04 -0.53
N ILE A 17 -4.53 -1.26 -1.85
CA ILE A 17 -5.21 -2.37 -2.53
C ILE A 17 -4.71 -3.71 -2.00
N ASP A 18 -3.39 -3.91 -1.99
CA ASP A 18 -2.75 -5.15 -1.55
C ASP A 18 -3.11 -5.51 -0.10
N SER A 19 -3.15 -4.52 0.80
CA SER A 19 -3.52 -4.75 2.21
C SER A 19 -4.92 -5.35 2.36
N VAL A 20 -5.86 -4.95 1.50
CA VAL A 20 -7.22 -5.48 1.49
C VAL A 20 -7.29 -6.82 0.77
N LEU A 21 -6.58 -7.00 -0.34
CA LEU A 21 -6.52 -8.28 -1.05
C LEU A 21 -5.88 -9.37 -0.18
N ASP A 22 -4.85 -9.03 0.60
CA ASP A 22 -4.26 -9.92 1.61
C ASP A 22 -5.31 -10.36 2.63
N ARG A 23 -6.14 -9.43 3.13
CA ARG A 23 -7.26 -9.76 4.02
C ARG A 23 -8.27 -10.70 3.38
N ILE A 24 -8.66 -10.45 2.13
CA ILE A 24 -9.59 -11.30 1.37
C ILE A 24 -8.99 -12.71 1.19
N HIS A 25 -7.70 -12.80 0.88
CA HIS A 25 -6.99 -14.07 0.73
C HIS A 25 -6.95 -14.85 2.05
N GLU A 26 -6.57 -14.22 3.14
CA GLU A 26 -6.59 -14.85 4.48
C GLU A 26 -7.99 -15.32 4.87
N PHE A 27 -9.02 -14.54 4.55
CA PHE A 27 -10.40 -14.91 4.76
C PHE A 27 -10.75 -16.22 4.05
N ARG A 28 -10.31 -16.44 2.81
CA ARG A 28 -10.55 -17.67 2.04
C ARG A 28 -9.85 -18.87 2.64
N LEU A 29 -8.56 -18.74 2.96
CA LEU A 29 -7.77 -19.82 3.57
C LEU A 29 -8.37 -20.33 4.88
N ARG A 30 -9.02 -19.46 5.65
CA ARG A 30 -9.64 -19.84 6.92
C ARG A 30 -11.00 -20.48 6.75
N LYS A 31 -11.77 -20.09 5.74
CA LYS A 31 -13.06 -20.71 5.42
C LYS A 31 -12.91 -22.21 5.16
N ASP A 32 -11.83 -22.61 4.48
CA ASP A 32 -11.54 -23.99 4.14
C ASP A 32 -11.09 -24.81 5.36
N ASN A 33 -10.54 -24.18 6.39
CA ASN A 33 -10.04 -24.84 7.61
C ASN A 33 -11.01 -24.84 8.80
N LYS A 34 -12.31 -24.57 8.61
CA LYS A 34 -13.39 -24.61 9.63
C LYS A 34 -13.16 -23.81 10.92
N GLY A 35 -12.29 -22.81 10.90
CA GLY A 35 -11.95 -21.98 12.08
C GLY A 35 -12.19 -20.50 11.88
N PHE A 36 -13.46 -20.06 11.89
CA PHE A 36 -13.86 -18.67 11.60
C PHE A 36 -13.98 -17.79 12.86
N ASN A 37 -13.10 -17.85 13.81
CA ASN A 37 -13.28 -17.14 15.09
C ASN A 37 -12.11 -16.24 15.53
N GLU A 38 -11.22 -15.82 14.66
CA GLU A 38 -10.09 -15.01 15.13
C GLU A 38 -9.95 -13.68 14.34
N ASN A 39 -9.92 -12.59 15.10
CA ASN A 39 -9.49 -11.28 14.62
C ASN A 39 -8.02 -11.35 14.20
N ASN A 40 -7.72 -10.90 13.00
CA ASN A 40 -6.38 -11.03 12.44
C ASN A 40 -5.52 -9.81 12.64
N ILE A 41 -4.28 -10.09 13.01
CA ILE A 41 -3.18 -9.14 12.98
C ILE A 41 -2.15 -9.72 12.03
N SER A 42 -1.98 -9.10 10.89
CA SER A 42 -0.89 -9.42 9.99
C SER A 42 0.16 -8.32 9.96
N LEU A 43 1.41 -8.71 9.97
CA LEU A 43 2.54 -7.82 9.87
C LEU A 43 3.44 -8.32 8.73
N GLN A 44 3.49 -7.54 7.67
CA GLN A 44 4.34 -7.86 6.53
C GLN A 44 5.54 -6.90 6.47
N VAL A 45 6.71 -7.45 6.36
CA VAL A 45 7.95 -6.70 6.13
C VAL A 45 8.50 -7.13 4.77
N ASN A 46 8.45 -6.23 3.80
CA ASN A 46 9.00 -6.47 2.46
C ASN A 46 10.32 -5.71 2.30
N LEU A 47 11.42 -6.45 2.28
CA LEU A 47 12.78 -5.93 2.21
C LEU A 47 13.40 -6.31 0.85
N ASN A 48 12.90 -5.73 -0.23
CA ASN A 48 13.45 -5.98 -1.56
C ASN A 48 14.79 -5.24 -1.74
N ASN A 49 15.88 -6.00 -1.94
CA ASN A 49 17.22 -5.53 -2.28
C ASN A 49 18.03 -4.78 -1.21
N LEU A 50 17.86 -5.11 0.07
CA LEU A 50 18.72 -4.55 1.11
C LEU A 50 20.08 -5.24 1.20
N ASN A 51 21.13 -4.42 1.24
CA ASN A 51 22.48 -4.87 1.57
C ASN A 51 22.48 -5.44 3.01
N LYS A 52 23.11 -6.62 3.23
CA LYS A 52 23.12 -7.37 4.52
C LYS A 52 23.48 -6.48 5.75
N ASN A 53 24.25 -5.42 5.55
CA ASN A 53 24.67 -4.50 6.62
C ASN A 53 23.54 -3.62 7.19
N TYR A 54 22.47 -3.40 6.44
CA TYR A 54 21.31 -2.61 6.89
C TYR A 54 20.17 -3.45 7.44
N GLN A 55 20.15 -4.76 7.17
CA GLN A 55 19.12 -5.66 7.69
C GLN A 55 19.04 -5.66 9.23
N HIS A 56 20.18 -5.54 9.91
CA HIS A 56 20.21 -5.52 11.37
C HIS A 56 19.59 -4.24 11.95
N ILE A 57 19.83 -3.10 11.33
CA ILE A 57 19.28 -1.79 11.75
C ILE A 57 17.78 -1.75 11.50
N ILE A 58 17.34 -2.21 10.33
CA ILE A 58 15.92 -2.22 9.95
C ILE A 58 15.15 -3.24 10.79
N ASN A 59 15.69 -4.42 11.03
CA ASN A 59 15.08 -5.39 11.92
C ASN A 59 14.95 -4.86 13.36
N HIS A 60 15.89 -4.06 13.82
CA HIS A 60 15.79 -3.43 15.15
C HIS A 60 14.69 -2.36 15.21
N TYR A 61 14.62 -1.45 14.21
CA TYR A 61 13.56 -0.42 14.15
C TYR A 61 12.19 -1.00 13.82
N ALA A 62 12.11 -1.93 12.87
CA ALA A 62 10.89 -2.65 12.54
C ALA A 62 10.41 -3.46 13.75
N SER A 63 11.27 -4.23 14.42
CA SER A 63 10.88 -5.02 15.59
C SER A 63 10.35 -4.15 16.72
N LYS A 64 10.97 -2.99 17.00
CA LYS A 64 10.52 -2.07 18.06
C LYS A 64 9.14 -1.46 17.75
N ARG A 65 8.90 -1.00 16.52
CA ARG A 65 7.59 -0.52 16.07
C ARG A 65 6.55 -1.65 16.02
N LEU A 66 6.93 -2.80 15.47
CA LEU A 66 6.09 -3.98 15.36
C LEU A 66 5.71 -4.55 16.73
N THR A 67 6.64 -4.56 17.70
CA THR A 67 6.37 -5.01 19.07
C THR A 67 5.38 -4.07 19.78
N SER A 68 5.49 -2.76 19.57
CA SER A 68 4.53 -1.80 20.14
C SER A 68 3.12 -1.98 19.54
N LEU A 69 3.01 -2.19 18.25
CA LEU A 69 1.74 -2.45 17.54
C LEU A 69 1.17 -3.83 17.91
N ALA A 70 1.99 -4.87 17.99
CA ALA A 70 1.57 -6.21 18.40
C ALA A 70 1.12 -6.23 19.88
N ASN A 71 1.75 -5.47 20.77
CA ASN A 71 1.34 -5.33 22.17
C ASN A 71 0.01 -4.57 22.29
N TYR A 72 -0.21 -3.54 21.46
CA TYR A 72 -1.50 -2.85 21.39
C TYR A 72 -2.60 -3.79 20.89
N ALA A 73 -2.32 -4.56 19.87
CA ALA A 73 -3.24 -5.53 19.30
C ALA A 73 -3.53 -6.74 20.22
N LYS A 74 -2.52 -7.24 20.98
CA LYS A 74 -2.74 -8.26 22.02
C LYS A 74 -3.65 -7.77 23.15
N LYS A 75 -3.61 -6.48 23.47
CA LYS A 75 -4.45 -5.88 24.51
C LYS A 75 -5.92 -5.76 24.09
N THR A 76 -6.21 -5.82 22.79
CA THR A 76 -7.56 -5.75 22.21
C THR A 76 -8.16 -7.12 21.90
N LYS A 77 -7.53 -8.22 22.31
CA LYS A 77 -8.04 -9.58 22.12
C LYS A 77 -9.34 -9.78 22.90
N ARG A 78 -10.47 -9.45 22.30
CA ARG A 78 -11.80 -9.87 22.75
C ARG A 78 -12.32 -10.96 21.82
N THR A 79 -12.49 -12.14 22.38
CA THR A 79 -13.13 -13.29 21.75
C THR A 79 -14.61 -12.99 21.49
N TYR A 80 -15.02 -12.87 20.26
CA TYR A 80 -16.43 -12.85 19.88
C TYR A 80 -16.75 -14.08 19.05
N SER A 81 -17.52 -14.97 19.63
CA SER A 81 -18.08 -16.16 19.02
C SER A 81 -19.50 -15.82 18.55
N ASN A 82 -19.67 -15.53 17.26
CA ASN A 82 -20.93 -15.78 16.52
C ASN A 82 -20.77 -15.43 15.03
N SER A 83 -21.22 -16.32 14.16
CA SER A 83 -21.09 -16.27 12.70
C SER A 83 -21.84 -15.13 12.00
N ASN A 84 -22.48 -14.23 12.73
CA ASN A 84 -23.26 -13.11 12.20
C ASN A 84 -22.68 -11.73 12.57
N ASN A 85 -21.52 -11.66 13.19
CA ASN A 85 -20.93 -10.44 13.71
C ASN A 85 -19.90 -9.83 12.75
N TRP A 86 -19.75 -8.51 12.84
CA TRP A 86 -18.67 -7.80 12.23
C TRP A 86 -17.33 -8.29 12.79
N GLN A 87 -16.38 -8.53 11.91
CA GLN A 87 -14.98 -8.84 12.25
C GLN A 87 -14.14 -7.58 12.06
N TYR A 88 -13.12 -7.42 12.88
CA TYR A 88 -12.11 -6.38 12.69
C TYR A 88 -10.76 -7.01 12.40
N TRP A 89 -9.97 -6.33 11.62
CA TRP A 89 -8.63 -6.75 11.27
C TRP A 89 -7.67 -5.58 11.24
N PHE A 90 -6.41 -5.89 11.35
CA PHE A 90 -5.32 -4.94 11.32
C PHE A 90 -4.20 -5.50 10.44
N ASN A 91 -3.66 -4.67 9.56
CA ASN A 91 -2.50 -4.99 8.73
C ASN A 91 -1.47 -3.87 8.86
N GLY A 92 -0.22 -4.23 9.16
CA GLY A 92 0.93 -3.33 9.14
C GLY A 92 1.93 -3.82 8.10
N LYS A 93 2.43 -2.92 7.23
CA LYS A 93 3.39 -3.25 6.19
C LYS A 93 4.51 -2.23 6.16
N ILE A 94 5.74 -2.73 6.12
CA ILE A 94 6.95 -1.94 5.92
C ILE A 94 7.58 -2.41 4.61
N SER A 95 7.86 -1.48 3.71
CA SER A 95 8.46 -1.78 2.42
C SER A 95 9.63 -0.86 2.16
N ASN A 96 10.70 -1.42 1.65
CA ASN A 96 11.88 -0.69 1.23
C ASN A 96 12.20 -1.06 -0.22
N GLY A 97 12.56 -0.08 -1.02
CA GLY A 97 12.89 -0.28 -2.42
C GLY A 97 14.03 0.62 -2.87
N ARG A 98 14.80 0.15 -3.85
CA ARG A 98 15.87 0.92 -4.47
C ARG A 98 15.84 0.77 -5.98
N THR A 99 15.88 1.89 -6.68
CA THR A 99 16.05 1.94 -8.14
C THR A 99 17.44 2.47 -8.45
N GLY A 100 18.24 1.71 -9.19
CA GLY A 100 19.58 2.09 -9.58
C GLY A 100 19.59 3.29 -10.54
N LEU A 101 20.74 3.97 -10.59
CA LEU A 101 21.00 5.02 -11.58
C LEU A 101 21.07 4.40 -12.99
N THR A 102 20.36 4.98 -13.93
CA THR A 102 20.45 4.64 -15.37
C THR A 102 20.76 5.91 -16.17
N ALA A 103 21.11 5.77 -17.46
CA ALA A 103 21.42 6.91 -18.33
C ALA A 103 20.30 7.98 -18.34
N ASN A 104 19.05 7.57 -18.14
CA ASN A 104 17.87 8.44 -18.27
C ASN A 104 17.09 8.62 -16.95
N LYS A 105 17.50 7.99 -15.83
CA LYS A 105 16.81 8.09 -14.54
C LYS A 105 17.81 8.19 -13.38
N LEU A 106 17.55 9.15 -12.50
CA LEU A 106 18.26 9.26 -11.22
C LEU A 106 17.94 8.05 -10.34
N GLY A 107 18.98 7.57 -9.61
CA GLY A 107 18.79 6.57 -8.59
C GLY A 107 17.83 7.08 -7.49
N LYS A 108 16.98 6.21 -6.98
CA LYS A 108 16.01 6.51 -5.93
C LYS A 108 16.05 5.41 -4.88
N GLN A 109 15.92 5.80 -3.63
CA GLN A 109 15.64 4.89 -2.52
C GLN A 109 14.32 5.30 -1.90
N ASN A 110 13.44 4.36 -1.65
CA ASN A 110 12.16 4.62 -1.02
C ASN A 110 11.93 3.70 0.17
N ASP A 111 11.39 4.29 1.23
CA ASP A 111 10.97 3.62 2.45
C ASP A 111 9.49 3.94 2.68
N MET A 112 8.67 2.91 2.84
CA MET A 112 7.23 3.07 2.99
C MET A 112 6.71 2.28 4.20
N ASP A 113 5.99 2.97 5.06
CA ASP A 113 5.27 2.42 6.20
C ASP A 113 3.77 2.54 5.95
N THR A 114 3.02 1.47 6.25
CA THR A 114 1.57 1.45 6.08
C THR A 114 0.89 0.78 7.26
N ILE A 115 -0.25 1.33 7.65
CA ILE A 115 -1.14 0.76 8.66
C ILE A 115 -2.55 0.76 8.07
N THR A 116 -3.22 -0.40 8.10
CA THR A 116 -4.60 -0.55 7.66
C THR A 116 -5.42 -1.18 8.78
N ILE A 117 -6.56 -0.59 9.08
CA ILE A 117 -7.55 -1.12 10.03
C ILE A 117 -8.85 -1.32 9.24
N GLY A 118 -9.44 -2.48 9.34
CA GLY A 118 -10.67 -2.77 8.63
C GLY A 118 -11.71 -3.53 9.46
N PHE A 119 -12.94 -3.43 8.98
CA PHE A 119 -14.11 -4.12 9.51
C PHE A 119 -14.80 -4.81 8.35
N ASP A 120 -15.15 -6.07 8.54
CA ASP A 120 -15.84 -6.83 7.52
C ASP A 120 -16.92 -7.74 8.10
N LYS A 121 -17.84 -8.13 7.24
CA LYS A 121 -18.93 -9.04 7.55
C LYS A 121 -19.18 -9.98 6.39
N LEU A 122 -19.34 -11.26 6.70
CA LEU A 122 -19.80 -12.24 5.75
C LEU A 122 -21.34 -12.24 5.72
N ALA A 123 -21.91 -12.01 4.54
CA ALA A 123 -23.35 -12.16 4.29
C ALA A 123 -23.53 -13.15 3.15
N ASN A 124 -24.12 -14.31 3.44
CA ASN A 124 -24.22 -15.44 2.52
C ASN A 124 -22.82 -15.85 1.98
N ASN A 125 -22.61 -15.66 0.68
CA ASN A 125 -21.34 -16.00 0.01
C ASN A 125 -20.48 -14.78 -0.31
N THR A 126 -20.78 -13.61 0.28
CA THR A 126 -20.08 -12.36 0.00
C THR A 126 -19.56 -11.76 1.28
N LEU A 127 -18.26 -11.51 1.32
CA LEU A 127 -17.63 -10.68 2.32
C LEU A 127 -17.75 -9.21 1.88
N PHE A 128 -18.23 -8.35 2.76
CA PHE A 128 -18.24 -6.90 2.58
C PHE A 128 -17.42 -6.26 3.68
N GLY A 129 -16.63 -5.27 3.34
CA GLY A 129 -15.84 -4.58 4.32
C GLY A 129 -15.55 -3.14 3.99
N ILE A 130 -15.14 -2.43 5.03
CA ILE A 130 -14.63 -1.08 5.00
C ILE A 130 -13.29 -1.05 5.73
N ALA A 131 -12.32 -0.32 5.18
CA ALA A 131 -11.02 -0.16 5.83
C ALA A 131 -10.55 1.29 5.76
N PHE A 132 -9.74 1.67 6.75
CA PHE A 132 -9.01 2.92 6.80
C PHE A 132 -7.52 2.62 6.75
N ASN A 133 -6.81 3.31 5.86
CA ASN A 133 -5.39 3.11 5.61
C ASN A 133 -4.63 4.42 5.78
N LEU A 134 -3.55 4.35 6.53
CA LEU A 134 -2.56 5.41 6.67
C LEU A 134 -1.24 4.92 6.10
N ALA A 135 -0.61 5.71 5.24
CA ALA A 135 0.68 5.37 4.67
C ALA A 135 1.60 6.58 4.60
N ASP A 136 2.88 6.34 4.77
CA ASP A 136 3.96 7.34 4.69
C ASP A 136 5.05 6.75 3.78
N ASP A 137 5.36 7.43 2.67
CA ASP A 137 6.37 7.03 1.69
C ASP A 137 7.42 8.13 1.59
N GLU A 138 8.66 7.80 1.91
CA GLU A 138 9.81 8.69 1.81
C GLU A 138 10.71 8.21 0.66
N THR A 139 11.03 9.11 -0.26
CA THR A 139 11.85 8.81 -1.43
C THR A 139 13.03 9.78 -1.48
N ASP A 140 14.23 9.24 -1.32
CA ASP A 140 15.48 9.95 -1.58
C ASP A 140 15.84 9.87 -3.06
N ILE A 141 16.12 11.02 -3.66
CA ILE A 141 16.41 11.14 -5.09
C ILE A 141 17.86 11.50 -5.26
N SER A 142 18.67 10.54 -5.76
CA SER A 142 20.10 10.72 -5.92
C SER A 142 20.83 11.03 -4.58
N ASN A 143 22.12 11.15 -4.60
CA ASN A 143 22.93 11.58 -3.45
C ASN A 143 22.93 13.11 -3.25
N SER A 144 22.04 13.83 -3.93
CA SER A 144 21.98 15.30 -3.91
C SER A 144 21.28 15.90 -2.68
N GLY A 145 20.74 15.07 -1.79
CA GLY A 145 19.92 15.55 -0.66
C GLY A 145 18.52 16.01 -1.03
N THR A 146 18.06 15.72 -2.27
CA THR A 146 16.70 15.96 -2.70
C THR A 146 15.81 14.83 -2.21
N ASN A 147 14.74 15.18 -1.49
CA ASN A 147 13.85 14.23 -0.83
C ASN A 147 12.38 14.57 -1.12
N LEU A 148 11.57 13.53 -1.26
CA LEU A 148 10.12 13.58 -1.34
C LEU A 148 9.54 12.73 -0.22
N ARG A 149 8.65 13.29 0.59
CA ARG A 149 7.84 12.54 1.53
C ARG A 149 6.36 12.70 1.18
N MET A 150 5.66 11.58 1.01
CA MET A 150 4.24 11.56 0.69
C MET A 150 3.47 10.76 1.73
N ARG A 151 2.44 11.39 2.29
CA ARG A 151 1.51 10.76 3.22
C ARG A 151 0.16 10.57 2.57
N ALA A 152 -0.47 9.44 2.83
CA ALA A 152 -1.79 9.09 2.34
C ALA A 152 -2.72 8.72 3.50
N GLU A 153 -3.97 9.18 3.38
CA GLU A 153 -5.09 8.79 4.24
C GLU A 153 -6.20 8.30 3.33
N ASN A 154 -6.53 7.00 3.40
CA ASN A 154 -7.45 6.36 2.47
C ASN A 154 -8.62 5.71 3.21
N LEU A 155 -9.82 5.88 2.64
CA LEU A 155 -11.01 5.10 2.96
C LEU A 155 -11.22 4.07 1.85
N ILE A 156 -11.42 2.80 2.22
CA ILE A 156 -11.49 1.69 1.29
C ILE A 156 -12.76 0.89 1.53
N LEU A 157 -13.52 0.64 0.47
CA LEU A 157 -14.63 -0.29 0.45
C LEU A 157 -14.20 -1.52 -0.34
N TYR A 158 -14.59 -2.72 0.13
CA TYR A 158 -14.23 -3.94 -0.57
C TYR A 158 -15.30 -5.00 -0.46
N SER A 159 -15.28 -5.90 -1.42
CA SER A 159 -16.13 -7.10 -1.41
C SER A 159 -15.38 -8.28 -2.00
N ALA A 160 -15.71 -9.48 -1.50
CA ALA A 160 -15.24 -10.73 -2.05
C ALA A 160 -16.42 -11.68 -2.18
N TRP A 161 -16.85 -11.89 -3.41
CA TRP A 161 -17.93 -12.79 -3.74
C TRP A 161 -17.39 -14.17 -4.11
N ASN A 162 -18.08 -15.22 -3.63
CA ASN A 162 -17.70 -16.60 -3.86
C ASN A 162 -18.91 -17.38 -4.36
N LYS A 163 -18.77 -18.04 -5.51
CA LYS A 163 -19.76 -19.00 -6.01
C LYS A 163 -19.04 -20.20 -6.62
N GLU A 164 -19.18 -21.35 -5.98
CA GLU A 164 -18.53 -22.60 -6.40
C GLU A 164 -17.00 -22.44 -6.51
N SER A 165 -16.47 -22.53 -7.74
CA SER A 165 -15.04 -22.37 -8.03
C SER A 165 -14.63 -20.96 -8.46
N PHE A 166 -15.58 -20.01 -8.50
CA PHE A 166 -15.33 -18.63 -8.93
C PHE A 166 -15.30 -17.68 -7.74
N TYR A 167 -14.37 -16.73 -7.78
CA TYR A 167 -14.19 -15.70 -6.78
C TYR A 167 -14.03 -14.35 -7.48
N LEU A 168 -14.82 -13.38 -7.06
CA LEU A 168 -14.72 -12.01 -7.55
C LEU A 168 -14.35 -11.09 -6.39
N ASP A 169 -13.19 -10.49 -6.46
CA ASP A 169 -12.69 -9.52 -5.49
C ASP A 169 -12.80 -8.12 -6.07
N SER A 170 -13.31 -7.19 -5.29
CA SER A 170 -13.44 -5.80 -5.70
C SER A 170 -13.03 -4.89 -4.57
N VAL A 171 -12.21 -3.90 -4.89
CA VAL A 171 -11.67 -2.90 -3.96
C VAL A 171 -11.89 -1.53 -4.59
N PHE A 172 -12.44 -0.59 -3.80
CA PHE A 172 -12.62 0.81 -4.18
C PHE A 172 -12.05 1.68 -3.07
N GLY A 173 -11.18 2.61 -3.41
CA GLY A 173 -10.60 3.50 -2.44
C GLY A 173 -10.60 4.95 -2.88
N TYR A 174 -10.76 5.82 -1.91
CA TYR A 174 -10.59 7.26 -2.05
C TYR A 174 -9.72 7.78 -0.93
N GLY A 175 -8.79 8.68 -1.24
CA GLY A 175 -7.91 9.23 -0.24
C GLY A 175 -7.35 10.60 -0.60
N SER A 176 -6.82 11.24 0.44
CA SER A 176 -6.04 12.46 0.33
C SER A 176 -4.55 12.15 0.44
N LEU A 177 -3.76 12.83 -0.38
CA LEU A 177 -2.30 12.76 -0.36
C LEU A 177 -1.73 14.12 0.02
N LYS A 178 -0.70 14.11 0.85
CA LYS A 178 0.11 15.29 1.18
C LYS A 178 1.55 15.00 0.85
N SER A 179 2.12 15.69 -0.13
CA SER A 179 3.54 15.60 -0.46
C SER A 179 4.32 16.80 0.07
N LEU A 180 5.48 16.50 0.65
CA LEU A 180 6.48 17.47 1.11
C LEU A 180 7.75 17.23 0.30
N THR A 181 8.20 18.24 -0.43
CA THR A 181 9.41 18.17 -1.23
C THR A 181 10.50 19.04 -0.65
N LYS A 182 11.72 18.52 -0.65
CA LYS A 182 12.94 19.28 -0.36
C LYS A 182 13.86 19.10 -1.55
N ARG A 183 14.28 20.18 -2.17
CA ARG A 183 15.16 20.15 -3.32
C ARG A 183 16.42 21.00 -3.04
N VAL A 184 17.58 20.38 -3.19
CA VAL A 184 18.87 21.08 -3.18
C VAL A 184 19.04 21.76 -4.53
N VAL A 185 19.25 23.06 -4.52
CA VAL A 185 19.37 23.86 -5.73
C VAL A 185 20.82 23.94 -6.19
N ASP A 186 21.73 23.97 -5.24
CA ASP A 186 23.16 24.05 -5.50
C ASP A 186 23.88 22.95 -4.70
N VAL A 187 24.45 21.99 -5.41
CA VAL A 187 25.16 20.85 -4.79
C VAL A 187 26.44 21.31 -4.07
N SER A 188 27.02 22.40 -4.52
CA SER A 188 28.21 23.00 -3.87
C SER A 188 27.86 23.75 -2.57
N ASN A 189 26.60 24.13 -2.39
CA ASN A 189 26.06 24.75 -1.18
C ASN A 189 24.77 24.09 -0.73
N PRO A 190 24.84 22.98 0.03
CA PRO A 190 23.67 22.20 0.47
C PRO A 190 22.67 22.98 1.34
N SER A 191 23.04 24.14 1.87
CA SER A 191 22.12 25.03 2.61
C SER A 191 21.12 25.76 1.68
N ASN A 192 21.34 25.75 0.37
CA ASN A 192 20.44 26.31 -0.63
C ASN A 192 19.28 25.33 -0.93
N LEU A 193 18.32 25.27 0.01
CA LEU A 193 17.16 24.40 -0.05
C LEU A 193 15.90 25.18 -0.45
N VAL A 194 15.11 24.58 -1.37
CA VAL A 194 13.73 24.97 -1.61
C VAL A 194 12.79 23.87 -1.12
N LYS A 195 11.66 24.27 -0.57
CA LYS A 195 10.66 23.35 -0.02
C LYS A 195 9.34 23.57 -0.72
N GLY A 196 8.61 22.50 -0.94
CA GLY A 196 7.26 22.53 -1.50
C GLY A 196 6.30 21.67 -0.70
N GLU A 197 5.05 22.09 -0.68
CA GLU A 197 3.95 21.31 -0.13
C GLU A 197 2.83 21.23 -1.16
N ARG A 198 2.36 20.02 -1.43
CA ARG A 198 1.25 19.76 -2.36
C ARG A 198 0.21 18.89 -1.69
N LYS A 199 -1.05 19.26 -1.86
CA LYS A 199 -2.20 18.40 -1.55
C LYS A 199 -2.69 17.77 -2.84
N SER A 200 -3.14 16.54 -2.76
CA SER A 200 -3.62 15.77 -3.90
C SER A 200 -4.75 14.85 -3.46
N GLU A 201 -5.56 14.44 -4.41
CA GLU A 201 -6.66 13.51 -4.19
C GLU A 201 -6.45 12.28 -5.06
N GLN A 202 -6.79 11.11 -4.52
CA GLN A 202 -6.60 9.86 -5.20
C GLN A 202 -7.85 9.00 -5.12
N PHE A 203 -8.22 8.43 -6.25
CA PHE A 203 -9.23 7.39 -6.37
C PHE A 203 -8.58 6.15 -6.99
N TYR A 204 -8.94 4.98 -6.49
CA TYR A 204 -8.51 3.72 -7.10
C TYR A 204 -9.61 2.67 -7.04
N ALA A 205 -9.60 1.79 -8.04
CA ALA A 205 -10.49 0.64 -8.14
C ALA A 205 -9.69 -0.56 -8.61
N SER A 206 -9.97 -1.70 -8.03
CA SER A 206 -9.34 -2.97 -8.38
C SER A 206 -10.37 -4.07 -8.42
N THR A 207 -10.29 -4.95 -9.41
CA THR A 207 -11.19 -6.10 -9.54
C THR A 207 -10.40 -7.30 -10.03
N TYR A 208 -10.53 -8.44 -9.32
CA TYR A 208 -9.91 -9.71 -9.67
C TYR A 208 -10.96 -10.80 -9.77
N LEU A 209 -11.01 -11.44 -10.93
CA LEU A 209 -11.79 -12.66 -11.14
C LEU A 209 -10.83 -13.86 -11.05
N ASN A 210 -11.11 -14.74 -10.11
CA ASN A 210 -10.29 -15.92 -9.85
C ASN A 210 -11.14 -17.17 -10.08
N ARG A 211 -10.53 -18.23 -10.62
CA ARG A 211 -11.12 -19.56 -10.72
C ARG A 211 -10.16 -20.59 -10.14
N ILE A 212 -10.65 -21.35 -9.16
CA ILE A 212 -9.88 -22.44 -8.54
C ILE A 212 -10.46 -23.78 -9.01
N LYS A 213 -9.57 -24.69 -9.43
CA LYS A 213 -9.94 -26.05 -9.82
C LYS A 213 -8.95 -27.03 -9.17
N ASN A 214 -9.49 -28.01 -8.45
CA ASN A 214 -8.69 -29.13 -7.93
C ASN A 214 -8.50 -30.16 -9.04
N ILE A 215 -7.26 -30.51 -9.33
CA ILE A 215 -6.87 -31.54 -10.30
C ILE A 215 -5.81 -32.42 -9.63
N ASN A 216 -6.11 -33.70 -9.44
CA ASN A 216 -5.18 -34.66 -8.83
C ASN A 216 -4.64 -34.22 -7.45
N ASN A 217 -5.51 -33.75 -6.56
CA ASN A 217 -5.18 -33.21 -5.23
C ASN A 217 -4.27 -31.98 -5.23
N ARG A 218 -4.16 -31.28 -6.36
CA ARG A 218 -3.47 -30.00 -6.47
C ARG A 218 -4.46 -28.91 -6.86
N ASP A 219 -4.37 -27.77 -6.19
CA ASP A 219 -5.20 -26.63 -6.51
C ASP A 219 -4.54 -25.78 -7.61
N PHE A 220 -5.25 -25.63 -8.72
CA PHE A 220 -4.89 -24.71 -9.80
C PHE A 220 -5.77 -23.48 -9.73
N GLN A 221 -5.16 -22.33 -9.60
CA GLN A 221 -5.84 -21.05 -9.65
C GLN A 221 -5.44 -20.30 -10.91
N ILE A 222 -6.44 -19.79 -11.64
CA ILE A 222 -6.26 -18.86 -12.76
C ILE A 222 -6.93 -17.55 -12.34
N PHE A 223 -6.29 -16.43 -12.61
CA PHE A 223 -6.86 -15.12 -12.30
C PHE A 223 -6.69 -14.12 -13.44
N VAL A 224 -7.62 -13.18 -13.51
CA VAL A 224 -7.57 -11.98 -14.33
C VAL A 224 -7.87 -10.80 -13.44
N GLY A 225 -7.05 -9.77 -13.49
CA GLY A 225 -7.18 -8.56 -12.67
C GLY A 225 -7.15 -7.29 -13.51
N LEU A 226 -7.87 -6.28 -13.04
CA LEU A 226 -7.87 -4.92 -13.57
C LEU A 226 -7.74 -3.94 -12.41
N ASP A 227 -6.74 -3.05 -12.50
CA ASP A 227 -6.55 -1.96 -11.56
C ASP A 227 -6.64 -0.62 -12.30
N TYR A 228 -7.29 0.33 -11.66
CA TYR A 228 -7.36 1.71 -12.09
C TYR A 228 -6.98 2.63 -10.92
N ILE A 229 -6.04 3.52 -11.15
CA ILE A 229 -5.60 4.54 -10.18
C ILE A 229 -5.68 5.90 -10.87
N TYR A 230 -6.40 6.82 -10.26
CA TYR A 230 -6.48 8.22 -10.66
C TYR A 230 -6.00 9.10 -9.52
N THR A 231 -5.02 9.96 -9.80
CA THR A 231 -4.52 10.94 -8.82
C THR A 231 -4.57 12.33 -9.43
N TYR A 232 -5.21 13.26 -8.72
CA TYR A 232 -5.22 14.67 -9.08
C TYR A 232 -4.28 15.43 -8.15
N PHE A 233 -3.24 16.01 -8.72
CA PHE A 233 -2.24 16.80 -8.05
C PHE A 233 -2.58 18.30 -8.16
N ASN A 234 -2.80 18.97 -7.05
CA ASN A 234 -3.01 20.39 -7.02
C ASN A 234 -1.72 21.15 -7.39
N GLY A 235 -1.86 22.36 -7.95
CA GLY A 235 -0.72 23.24 -8.18
C GLY A 235 -0.13 23.76 -6.87
N TYR A 236 1.17 23.99 -6.84
CA TYR A 236 1.85 24.60 -5.70
C TYR A 236 3.04 25.46 -6.14
N SER A 237 3.56 26.27 -5.23
CA SER A 237 4.80 27.02 -5.41
C SER A 237 5.78 26.63 -4.32
N GLU A 238 7.04 26.46 -4.69
CA GLU A 238 8.12 26.25 -3.73
C GLU A 238 8.37 27.51 -2.92
N ASN A 239 8.82 27.34 -1.69
CA ASN A 239 9.30 28.39 -0.80
C ASN A 239 10.82 28.21 -0.58
N GLY A 240 11.56 29.31 -0.48
CA GLY A 240 13.00 29.29 -0.28
C GLY A 240 13.69 30.42 -1.03
N ASN A 241 14.80 30.09 -1.69
CA ASN A 241 15.61 31.07 -2.42
C ASN A 241 14.96 31.53 -3.76
N ASP A 242 15.71 32.33 -4.53
CA ASP A 242 15.23 32.91 -5.80
C ASP A 242 15.01 31.89 -6.93
N GLN A 243 15.49 30.64 -6.77
CA GLN A 243 15.32 29.55 -7.75
C GLN A 243 14.09 28.66 -7.48
N LYS A 244 13.11 29.18 -6.73
CA LYS A 244 11.82 28.54 -6.49
C LYS A 244 11.05 28.34 -7.79
N LEU A 245 10.39 27.17 -7.91
CA LEU A 245 9.55 26.81 -9.03
C LEU A 245 8.07 26.88 -8.67
N ARG A 246 7.26 27.10 -9.69
CA ARG A 246 5.79 26.98 -9.59
C ARG A 246 5.37 25.79 -10.43
N PHE A 247 4.64 24.88 -9.81
CA PHE A 247 4.08 23.68 -10.42
C PHE A 247 2.58 23.86 -10.66
N LYS A 248 2.12 23.56 -11.87
CA LYS A 248 0.69 23.55 -12.20
C LYS A 248 0.05 22.27 -11.66
N SER A 249 -1.29 22.30 -11.54
CA SER A 249 -2.06 21.09 -11.31
C SER A 249 -2.00 20.16 -12.52
N TYR A 250 -2.05 18.86 -12.26
CA TYR A 250 -2.13 17.83 -13.30
C TYR A 250 -2.80 16.57 -12.74
N SER A 251 -3.15 15.64 -13.61
CA SER A 251 -3.69 14.34 -13.21
C SER A 251 -2.85 13.20 -13.76
N LEU A 252 -2.77 12.13 -12.99
CA LEU A 252 -2.16 10.85 -13.36
C LEU A 252 -3.26 9.80 -13.45
N LYS A 253 -3.23 8.98 -14.51
CA LYS A 253 -4.13 7.85 -14.72
C LYS A 253 -3.28 6.61 -14.99
N ASN A 254 -3.39 5.59 -14.15
CA ASN A 254 -2.72 4.32 -14.32
C ASN A 254 -3.77 3.21 -14.51
N TYR A 255 -3.56 2.39 -15.54
CA TYR A 255 -4.32 1.18 -15.79
C TYR A 255 -3.36 0.00 -15.77
N THR A 256 -3.70 -1.03 -15.03
CA THR A 256 -2.92 -2.26 -14.99
C THR A 256 -3.88 -3.43 -15.23
N SER A 257 -3.54 -4.29 -16.17
CA SER A 257 -4.20 -5.57 -16.36
C SER A 257 -3.23 -6.68 -15.98
N SER A 258 -3.71 -7.69 -15.30
CA SER A 258 -2.92 -8.84 -14.88
C SER A 258 -3.65 -10.13 -15.22
N ILE A 259 -2.89 -11.12 -15.67
CA ILE A 259 -3.34 -12.50 -15.84
C ILE A 259 -2.27 -13.41 -15.28
N GLY A 260 -2.67 -14.45 -14.59
CA GLY A 260 -1.71 -15.40 -14.03
C GLY A 260 -2.36 -16.71 -13.63
N SER A 261 -1.49 -17.66 -13.28
CA SER A 261 -1.89 -18.94 -12.71
C SER A 261 -0.94 -19.32 -11.58
N THR A 262 -1.48 -19.97 -10.57
CA THR A 262 -0.71 -20.56 -9.47
C THR A 262 -1.12 -22.02 -9.30
N SER A 263 -0.19 -22.88 -8.85
CA SER A 263 -0.45 -24.26 -8.45
C SER A 263 0.08 -24.47 -7.04
N GLY A 264 -0.74 -25.00 -6.15
CA GLY A 264 -0.41 -25.34 -4.78
C GLY A 264 -0.32 -26.85 -4.56
#